data_2eead36c92b606d90f77d0d7ec492628
#
_entry.id   2eead36c92b606d90f77d0d7ec492628
#
_cell.length_a   1.000
_cell.length_b   1.000
_cell.length_c   1.000
_cell.angle_alpha   90.00
_cell.angle_beta   90.00
_cell.angle_gamma   90.00
#
_symmetry.space_group_name_H-M   'P 1'
#
loop_
_entity.id
_entity.type
_entity.pdbx_description
1 polymer ?
#
loop_
_entity_poly.entity_id
_entity_poly.type
_entity_poly.pdbx_seq_one_letter_code
_entity_poly.pdbx_strand_id
1 'polypeptide(L)'
;MRRRELITLIGGAAIAWPFAARAQQPERVRRIGVLQGGGGADDPDGQVRLAAFVQALQQLGWTDGRNVKIDYRWPAGDAEKTLKYAAELVALAPDVILAVGAANMTPLLQATRTVPIVFVAVADPVGAGYVDSLSRPGGNATGFILFDYSLSTKWLELLKQIAPGVARVAVLRDASQGFAISTFAAMQAVRPRSAWR
;
A
#
# COMPACT_ATOMS: atom_id res chain seq x y z
N MET A 1 -20.59 -18.83 -59.90
CA MET A 1 -20.36 -19.05 -58.46
C MET A 1 -21.15 -20.28 -58.02
N ARG A 2 -20.46 -21.29 -57.53
CA ARG A 2 -21.10 -22.51 -57.05
C ARG A 2 -21.66 -22.30 -55.66
N ARG A 3 -22.88 -22.74 -55.36
CA ARG A 3 -23.55 -22.56 -54.04
C ARG A 3 -22.67 -22.94 -52.83
N ARG A 4 -21.73 -23.87 -53.02
CA ARG A 4 -20.77 -24.28 -51.97
C ARG A 4 -19.75 -23.22 -51.60
N GLU A 5 -19.32 -22.37 -52.53
CA GLU A 5 -18.34 -21.29 -52.27
C GLU A 5 -18.95 -20.14 -51.46
N LEU A 6 -20.25 -19.88 -51.64
CA LEU A 6 -20.97 -18.87 -50.86
C LEU A 6 -21.16 -19.31 -49.40
N ILE A 7 -21.41 -20.58 -49.14
CA ILE A 7 -21.60 -21.12 -47.79
C ILE A 7 -20.30 -21.12 -47.00
N THR A 8 -19.15 -21.41 -47.64
CA THR A 8 -17.83 -21.35 -46.99
C THR A 8 -17.40 -19.92 -46.68
N LEU A 9 -17.74 -18.93 -47.50
CA LEU A 9 -17.48 -17.52 -47.24
C LEU A 9 -18.31 -16.96 -46.06
N ILE A 10 -19.58 -17.35 -45.96
CA ILE A 10 -20.47 -16.92 -44.87
C ILE A 10 -20.11 -17.62 -43.56
N GLY A 11 -19.74 -18.92 -43.60
CA GLY A 11 -19.32 -19.68 -42.41
C GLY A 11 -18.01 -19.19 -41.81
N GLY A 12 -17.03 -18.76 -42.63
CA GLY A 12 -15.76 -18.22 -42.20
C GLY A 12 -15.89 -16.84 -41.50
N ALA A 13 -16.80 -16.01 -42.00
CA ALA A 13 -17.05 -14.68 -41.43
C ALA A 13 -17.73 -14.74 -40.03
N ALA A 14 -18.60 -15.72 -39.79
CA ALA A 14 -19.30 -15.87 -38.52
C ALA A 14 -18.40 -16.36 -37.38
N ILE A 15 -17.30 -17.09 -37.67
CA ILE A 15 -16.36 -17.59 -36.67
C ILE A 15 -15.35 -16.50 -36.28
N ALA A 16 -15.04 -15.56 -37.18
CA ALA A 16 -14.08 -14.46 -36.87
C ALA A 16 -14.70 -13.30 -36.07
N TRP A 17 -16.03 -13.16 -36.04
CA TRP A 17 -16.74 -12.07 -35.39
C TRP A 17 -16.47 -11.94 -33.88
N PRO A 18 -16.48 -13.02 -33.06
CA PRO A 18 -16.25 -12.89 -31.64
C PRO A 18 -14.80 -12.52 -31.28
N PHE A 19 -13.84 -12.78 -32.17
CA PHE A 19 -12.44 -12.37 -31.95
C PHE A 19 -12.19 -10.90 -32.28
N ALA A 20 -12.85 -10.38 -33.31
CA ALA A 20 -12.77 -8.97 -33.67
C ALA A 20 -13.45 -8.07 -32.64
N ALA A 21 -14.55 -8.50 -32.01
CA ALA A 21 -15.25 -7.74 -30.98
C ALA A 21 -14.44 -7.61 -29.67
N ARG A 22 -13.57 -8.57 -29.35
CA ARG A 22 -12.65 -8.48 -28.20
C ARG A 22 -11.48 -7.53 -28.45
N ALA A 23 -11.05 -7.34 -29.68
CA ALA A 23 -9.97 -6.43 -30.05
C ALA A 23 -10.39 -4.95 -30.03
N GLN A 24 -11.68 -4.65 -29.96
CA GLN A 24 -12.23 -3.28 -29.96
C GLN A 24 -12.78 -2.80 -28.63
N GLN A 25 -12.62 -3.55 -27.53
CA GLN A 25 -12.87 -2.94 -26.21
C GLN A 25 -11.81 -1.86 -26.01
N PRO A 26 -12.20 -0.57 -25.91
CA PRO A 26 -11.25 0.48 -25.57
C PRO A 26 -10.56 0.06 -24.26
N GLU A 27 -9.24 0.02 -24.27
CA GLU A 27 -8.46 -0.27 -23.05
C GLU A 27 -8.96 0.71 -21.98
N ARG A 28 -9.71 0.17 -21.02
CA ARG A 28 -10.23 0.97 -19.91
C ARG A 28 -9.05 1.57 -19.18
N VAL A 29 -8.93 2.90 -19.20
CA VAL A 29 -7.94 3.61 -18.41
C VAL A 29 -8.17 3.25 -16.94
N ARG A 30 -7.19 2.58 -16.32
CA ARG A 30 -7.24 2.23 -14.90
C ARG A 30 -7.04 3.46 -14.05
N ARG A 31 -7.59 3.46 -12.84
CA ARG A 31 -7.44 4.58 -11.91
C ARG A 31 -6.78 4.11 -10.62
N ILE A 32 -5.72 4.80 -10.23
CA ILE A 32 -5.01 4.58 -8.97
C ILE A 32 -5.22 5.80 -8.08
N GLY A 33 -5.75 5.60 -6.87
CA GLY A 33 -5.71 6.61 -5.83
C GLY A 33 -4.42 6.49 -5.03
N VAL A 34 -3.76 7.58 -4.68
CA VAL A 34 -2.60 7.59 -3.80
C VAL A 34 -2.87 8.51 -2.63
N LEU A 35 -2.93 7.95 -1.43
CA LEU A 35 -3.00 8.71 -0.18
C LEU A 35 -1.61 8.69 0.46
N GLN A 36 -0.91 9.80 0.33
CA GLN A 36 0.48 9.93 0.77
C GLN A 36 0.54 10.23 2.27
N GLY A 37 1.41 9.53 2.99
CA GLY A 37 1.71 9.82 4.39
C GLY A 37 2.97 10.66 4.53
N GLY A 38 3.17 11.24 5.71
CA GLY A 38 4.35 12.06 6.02
C GLY A 38 4.14 13.54 5.68
N GLY A 39 5.10 14.14 5.00
CA GLY A 39 5.09 15.57 4.66
C GLY A 39 4.05 15.98 3.61
N GLY A 40 4.07 17.25 3.23
CA GLY A 40 3.23 17.79 2.16
C GLY A 40 3.70 17.37 0.76
N ALA A 41 3.06 17.93 -0.25
CA ALA A 41 3.39 17.65 -1.65
C ALA A 41 4.81 18.12 -2.05
N ASP A 42 5.40 18.98 -1.29
CA ASP A 42 6.75 19.53 -1.42
C ASP A 42 7.82 18.77 -0.61
N ASP A 43 7.44 17.72 0.13
CA ASP A 43 8.37 16.86 0.87
C ASP A 43 9.34 16.14 -0.09
N PRO A 44 10.66 16.42 -0.04
CA PRO A 44 11.62 15.85 -0.99
C PRO A 44 11.67 14.32 -0.92
N ASP A 45 11.61 13.73 0.27
CA ASP A 45 11.64 12.28 0.45
C ASP A 45 10.37 11.62 -0.10
N GLY A 46 9.22 12.27 0.09
CA GLY A 46 7.95 11.85 -0.49
C GLY A 46 8.00 11.86 -2.01
N GLN A 47 8.57 12.90 -2.60
CA GLN A 47 8.73 13.04 -4.06
C GLN A 47 9.66 11.97 -4.65
N VAL A 48 10.79 11.66 -4.00
CA VAL A 48 11.70 10.60 -4.44
C VAL A 48 11.01 9.24 -4.44
N ARG A 49 10.26 8.92 -3.37
CA ARG A 49 9.50 7.65 -3.29
C ARG A 49 8.41 7.57 -4.36
N LEU A 50 7.72 8.68 -4.59
CA LEU A 50 6.68 8.76 -5.61
C LEU A 50 7.26 8.62 -7.03
N ALA A 51 8.39 9.27 -7.32
CA ALA A 51 9.07 9.12 -8.60
C ALA A 51 9.48 7.66 -8.87
N ALA A 52 10.01 6.97 -7.86
CA ALA A 52 10.35 5.55 -7.96
C ALA A 52 9.11 4.67 -8.23
N PHE A 53 7.97 4.96 -7.59
CA PHE A 53 6.71 4.27 -7.83
C PHE A 53 6.23 4.47 -9.28
N VAL A 54 6.21 5.71 -9.77
CA VAL A 54 5.79 6.03 -11.15
C VAL A 54 6.74 5.37 -12.16
N GLN A 55 8.05 5.41 -11.91
CA GLN A 55 9.04 4.74 -12.77
C GLN A 55 8.82 3.23 -12.83
N ALA A 56 8.55 2.58 -11.69
CA ALA A 56 8.24 1.15 -11.65
C ALA A 56 6.97 0.81 -12.43
N LEU A 57 5.92 1.62 -12.32
CA LEU A 57 4.70 1.47 -13.13
C LEU A 57 5.00 1.57 -14.62
N GLN A 58 5.84 2.54 -15.04
CA GLN A 58 6.22 2.70 -16.44
C GLN A 58 6.99 1.48 -16.98
N GLN A 59 7.89 0.91 -16.18
CA GLN A 59 8.60 -0.32 -16.53
C GLN A 59 7.66 -1.52 -16.71
N LEU A 60 6.53 -1.52 -16.01
CA LEU A 60 5.47 -2.52 -16.13
C LEU A 60 4.45 -2.18 -17.24
N GLY A 61 4.69 -1.14 -18.04
CA GLY A 61 3.83 -0.72 -19.15
C GLY A 61 2.68 0.21 -18.79
N TRP A 62 2.59 0.66 -17.52
CA TRP A 62 1.60 1.63 -17.08
C TRP A 62 2.12 3.05 -17.20
N THR A 63 1.43 3.88 -17.97
CA THR A 63 1.82 5.29 -18.18
C THR A 63 0.66 6.18 -17.80
N ASP A 64 0.91 7.09 -16.84
CA ASP A 64 -0.09 8.07 -16.39
C ASP A 64 -0.54 8.96 -17.54
N GLY A 65 -1.86 9.18 -17.64
CA GLY A 65 -2.50 9.89 -18.74
C GLY A 65 -2.72 9.07 -20.02
N ARG A 66 -2.17 7.84 -20.13
CA ARG A 66 -2.36 6.96 -21.28
C ARG A 66 -3.28 5.79 -20.96
N ASN A 67 -2.85 4.86 -20.12
CA ASN A 67 -3.59 3.65 -19.73
C ASN A 67 -3.84 3.54 -18.22
N VAL A 68 -3.28 4.44 -17.45
CA VAL A 68 -3.58 4.64 -16.02
C VAL A 68 -3.77 6.13 -15.75
N LYS A 69 -4.61 6.46 -14.79
CA LYS A 69 -4.75 7.80 -14.21
C LYS A 69 -4.44 7.70 -12.73
N ILE A 70 -3.54 8.56 -12.23
CA ILE A 70 -3.12 8.56 -10.84
C ILE A 70 -3.62 9.83 -10.16
N ASP A 71 -4.43 9.67 -9.11
CA ASP A 71 -4.97 10.79 -8.32
C ASP A 71 -4.28 10.81 -6.96
N TYR A 72 -3.54 11.88 -6.67
CA TYR A 72 -2.75 12.02 -5.44
C TYR A 72 -3.47 12.89 -4.41
N ARG A 73 -3.28 12.56 -3.11
CA ARG A 73 -3.69 13.36 -1.97
C ARG A 73 -2.59 13.38 -0.92
N TRP A 74 -2.32 14.57 -0.39
CA TRP A 74 -1.25 14.85 0.55
C TRP A 74 -1.85 15.52 1.80
N PRO A 75 -2.24 14.74 2.82
CA PRO A 75 -2.81 15.29 4.05
C PRO A 75 -1.79 15.99 4.94
N ALA A 76 -0.48 15.78 4.74
CA ALA A 76 0.61 16.39 5.51
C ALA A 76 0.48 16.19 7.04
N GLY A 77 0.05 15.00 7.47
CA GLY A 77 -0.14 14.66 8.88
C GLY A 77 -1.44 15.18 9.51
N ASP A 78 -2.25 15.91 8.77
CA ASP A 78 -3.55 16.43 9.23
C ASP A 78 -4.61 15.33 9.20
N ALA A 79 -5.16 14.98 10.37
CA ALA A 79 -6.11 13.89 10.51
C ALA A 79 -7.47 14.17 9.82
N GLU A 80 -7.95 15.43 9.85
CA GLU A 80 -9.21 15.81 9.20
C GLU A 80 -9.06 15.76 7.68
N LYS A 81 -7.94 16.27 7.15
CA LYS A 81 -7.62 16.14 5.72
C LYS A 81 -7.48 14.68 5.31
N THR A 82 -6.90 13.83 6.15
CA THR A 82 -6.76 12.40 5.86
C THR A 82 -8.12 11.73 5.68
N LEU A 83 -9.06 11.98 6.59
CA LEU A 83 -10.44 11.49 6.48
C LEU A 83 -11.14 11.99 5.21
N LYS A 84 -11.06 13.30 4.96
CA LYS A 84 -11.64 13.94 3.77
C LYS A 84 -11.07 13.36 2.48
N TYR A 85 -9.74 13.26 2.39
CA TYR A 85 -9.05 12.78 1.19
C TYR A 85 -9.25 11.28 0.95
N ALA A 86 -9.40 10.48 2.00
CA ALA A 86 -9.79 9.07 1.88
C ALA A 86 -11.16 8.95 1.22
N ALA A 87 -12.15 9.72 1.68
CA ALA A 87 -13.50 9.73 1.10
C ALA A 87 -13.50 10.26 -0.35
N GLU A 88 -12.74 11.32 -0.65
CA GLU A 88 -12.61 11.85 -2.01
C GLU A 88 -12.01 10.83 -2.98
N LEU A 89 -10.93 10.13 -2.57
CA LEU A 89 -10.31 9.10 -3.41
C LEU A 89 -11.28 7.95 -3.68
N VAL A 90 -12.01 7.48 -2.68
CA VAL A 90 -13.02 6.42 -2.85
C VAL A 90 -14.14 6.88 -3.78
N ALA A 91 -14.59 8.13 -3.69
CA ALA A 91 -15.63 8.69 -4.55
C ALA A 91 -15.23 8.75 -6.05
N LEU A 92 -13.92 8.77 -6.34
CA LEU A 92 -13.41 8.68 -7.70
C LEU A 92 -13.53 7.26 -8.30
N ALA A 93 -14.01 6.28 -7.54
CA ALA A 93 -14.14 4.88 -7.91
C ALA A 93 -12.83 4.28 -8.53
N PRO A 94 -11.69 4.35 -7.80
CA PRO A 94 -10.42 3.86 -8.32
C PRO A 94 -10.43 2.33 -8.38
N ASP A 95 -9.60 1.77 -9.27
CA ASP A 95 -9.38 0.33 -9.35
C ASP A 95 -8.54 -0.18 -8.16
N VAL A 96 -7.70 0.69 -7.59
CA VAL A 96 -6.88 0.41 -6.40
C VAL A 96 -6.46 1.72 -5.72
N ILE A 97 -6.23 1.68 -4.41
CA ILE A 97 -5.66 2.79 -3.64
C ILE A 97 -4.31 2.36 -3.04
N LEU A 98 -3.27 3.15 -3.28
CA LEU A 98 -1.99 3.05 -2.57
C LEU A 98 -2.07 3.90 -1.30
N ALA A 99 -1.94 3.25 -0.14
CA ALA A 99 -1.91 3.88 1.18
C ALA A 99 -0.46 3.92 1.69
N VAL A 100 0.13 5.10 1.81
CA VAL A 100 1.49 5.27 2.32
C VAL A 100 1.45 5.68 3.78
N GLY A 101 1.92 4.80 4.67
CA GLY A 101 1.94 5.04 6.12
C GLY A 101 0.67 4.62 6.86
N ALA A 102 0.84 4.27 8.13
CA ALA A 102 -0.21 3.70 8.98
C ALA A 102 -1.39 4.66 9.23
N ALA A 103 -1.13 5.97 9.30
CA ALA A 103 -2.16 6.98 9.56
C ALA A 103 -3.28 7.00 8.50
N ASN A 104 -2.98 6.55 7.29
CA ASN A 104 -3.93 6.52 6.17
C ASN A 104 -4.84 5.28 6.18
N MET A 105 -4.47 4.23 6.92
CA MET A 105 -5.16 2.94 6.86
C MET A 105 -6.57 2.99 7.46
N THR A 106 -6.71 3.48 8.69
CA THR A 106 -8.02 3.55 9.34
C THR A 106 -9.02 4.39 8.56
N PRO A 107 -8.70 5.63 8.09
CA PRO A 107 -9.58 6.41 7.24
C PRO A 107 -10.03 5.69 5.96
N LEU A 108 -9.10 5.03 5.26
CA LEU A 108 -9.41 4.29 4.04
C LEU A 108 -10.28 3.07 4.30
N LEU A 109 -9.98 2.29 5.35
CA LEU A 109 -10.79 1.13 5.74
C LEU A 109 -12.18 1.50 6.22
N GLN A 110 -12.38 2.71 6.75
CA GLN A 110 -13.69 3.27 7.07
C GLN A 110 -14.45 3.72 5.81
N ALA A 111 -13.73 4.31 4.84
CA ALA A 111 -14.34 4.85 3.64
C ALA A 111 -14.74 3.77 2.63
N THR A 112 -14.07 2.62 2.61
CA THR A 112 -14.39 1.53 1.67
C THR A 112 -14.09 0.14 2.22
N ARG A 113 -14.91 -0.85 1.83
CA ARG A 113 -14.71 -2.28 2.08
C ARG A 113 -14.52 -3.08 0.78
N THR A 114 -14.59 -2.41 -0.38
CA THR A 114 -14.59 -3.07 -1.68
C THR A 114 -13.44 -2.62 -2.59
N VAL A 115 -13.05 -1.34 -2.53
CA VAL A 115 -11.89 -0.86 -3.30
C VAL A 115 -10.62 -1.49 -2.72
N PRO A 116 -9.81 -2.18 -3.53
CA PRO A 116 -8.55 -2.75 -3.07
C PRO A 116 -7.59 -1.66 -2.55
N ILE A 117 -6.98 -1.90 -1.39
CA ILE A 117 -6.00 -1.02 -0.77
C ILE A 117 -4.67 -1.75 -0.70
N VAL A 118 -3.63 -1.18 -1.32
CA VAL A 118 -2.26 -1.65 -1.16
C VAL A 118 -1.53 -0.69 -0.22
N PHE A 119 -1.13 -1.17 0.94
CA PHE A 119 -0.39 -0.35 1.88
C PHE A 119 1.13 -0.56 1.78
N VAL A 120 1.87 0.52 2.04
CA VAL A 120 3.33 0.52 2.18
C VAL A 120 3.74 1.37 3.39
N ALA A 121 4.92 1.15 3.90
CA ALA A 121 5.44 1.87 5.07
C ALA A 121 4.53 1.77 6.31
N VAL A 122 3.86 0.64 6.48
CA VAL A 122 3.08 0.30 7.66
C VAL A 122 3.87 -0.69 8.50
N ALA A 123 4.06 -0.39 9.77
CA ALA A 123 4.58 -1.33 10.75
C ALA A 123 3.39 -2.05 11.40
N ASP A 124 3.49 -3.34 11.63
CA ASP A 124 2.50 -4.16 12.34
C ASP A 124 1.04 -3.98 11.87
N PRO A 125 0.70 -4.26 10.61
CA PRO A 125 -0.68 -4.15 10.12
C PRO A 125 -1.63 -5.18 10.74
N VAL A 126 -1.09 -6.30 11.27
CA VAL A 126 -1.86 -7.35 11.96
C VAL A 126 -2.25 -6.88 13.36
N GLY A 127 -1.29 -6.41 14.15
CA GLY A 127 -1.55 -5.89 15.49
C GLY A 127 -2.43 -4.63 15.49
N ALA A 128 -2.39 -3.84 14.41
CA ALA A 128 -3.29 -2.71 14.20
C ALA A 128 -4.70 -3.12 13.71
N GLY A 129 -4.93 -4.41 13.39
CA GLY A 129 -6.21 -4.91 12.91
C GLY A 129 -6.55 -4.49 11.47
N TYR A 130 -5.58 -4.13 10.67
CA TYR A 130 -5.79 -3.78 9.25
C TYR A 130 -5.93 -5.01 8.36
N VAL A 131 -5.28 -6.09 8.73
CA VAL A 131 -5.33 -7.40 8.06
C VAL A 131 -5.31 -8.52 9.09
N ASP A 132 -5.89 -9.69 8.75
CA ASP A 132 -5.91 -10.85 9.65
C ASP A 132 -4.51 -11.46 9.80
N SER A 133 -3.78 -11.55 8.70
CA SER A 133 -2.37 -11.96 8.66
C SER A 133 -1.72 -11.45 7.37
N LEU A 134 -0.38 -11.47 7.30
CA LEU A 134 0.34 -11.05 6.09
C LEU A 134 0.12 -12.01 4.91
N SER A 135 -0.05 -13.31 5.19
CA SER A 135 -0.29 -14.32 4.15
C SER A 135 -1.75 -14.46 3.74
N ARG A 136 -2.68 -14.05 4.61
CA ARG A 136 -4.12 -14.09 4.38
C ARG A 136 -4.75 -12.83 4.97
N PRO A 137 -4.74 -11.72 4.22
CA PRO A 137 -5.19 -10.41 4.73
C PRO A 137 -6.66 -10.36 5.16
N GLY A 138 -7.53 -11.20 4.61
CA GLY A 138 -8.92 -11.38 5.03
C GLY A 138 -9.90 -10.32 4.52
N GLY A 139 -9.43 -9.11 4.19
CA GLY A 139 -10.25 -7.98 3.74
C GLY A 139 -9.84 -7.44 2.37
N ASN A 140 -10.15 -6.17 2.12
CA ASN A 140 -9.78 -5.45 0.90
C ASN A 140 -8.40 -4.76 0.98
N ALA A 141 -7.63 -4.97 2.04
CA ALA A 141 -6.30 -4.40 2.21
C ALA A 141 -5.22 -5.48 2.17
N THR A 142 -4.12 -5.20 1.47
CA THR A 142 -2.89 -5.98 1.45
C THR A 142 -1.70 -5.03 1.30
N GLY A 143 -0.47 -5.50 1.48
CA GLY A 143 0.68 -4.62 1.26
C GLY A 143 1.98 -5.11 1.84
N PHE A 144 2.89 -4.17 2.05
CA PHE A 144 4.26 -4.41 2.47
C PHE A 144 4.54 -3.70 3.79
N ILE A 145 5.04 -4.44 4.77
CA ILE A 145 5.45 -3.89 6.05
C ILE A 145 6.78 -3.15 5.93
N LEU A 146 6.97 -2.13 6.77
CA LEU A 146 8.23 -1.42 6.84
C LEU A 146 9.27 -2.25 7.60
N PHE A 147 8.89 -2.77 8.76
CA PHE A 147 9.69 -3.69 9.59
C PHE A 147 8.77 -4.42 10.58
N ASP A 148 9.23 -5.56 11.05
CA ASP A 148 8.57 -6.31 12.12
C ASP A 148 9.00 -5.74 13.49
N TYR A 149 8.04 -5.52 14.39
CA TYR A 149 8.33 -5.00 15.74
C TYR A 149 9.24 -5.94 16.56
N SER A 150 9.30 -7.24 16.23
CA SER A 150 10.21 -8.20 16.86
C SER A 150 11.68 -7.85 16.64
N LEU A 151 12.01 -7.11 15.58
CA LEU A 151 13.37 -6.59 15.36
C LEU A 151 13.86 -5.68 16.50
N SER A 152 12.96 -5.06 17.23
CA SER A 152 13.30 -4.20 18.35
C SER A 152 14.04 -4.93 19.49
N THR A 153 13.78 -6.21 19.64
CA THR A 153 14.48 -7.08 20.60
C THR A 153 15.93 -7.29 20.17
N LYS A 154 16.16 -7.42 18.86
CA LYS A 154 17.51 -7.54 18.29
C LYS A 154 18.34 -6.26 18.47
N TRP A 155 17.71 -5.09 18.45
CA TRP A 155 18.42 -3.82 18.70
C TRP A 155 19.03 -3.79 20.10
N LEU A 156 18.31 -4.28 21.12
CA LEU A 156 18.86 -4.38 22.48
C LEU A 156 20.00 -5.40 22.56
N GLU A 157 19.87 -6.56 21.92
CA GLU A 157 20.93 -7.57 21.84
C GLU A 157 22.19 -6.98 21.19
N LEU A 158 22.05 -6.32 20.03
CA LEU A 158 23.16 -5.69 19.32
C LEU A 158 23.81 -4.59 20.14
N LEU A 159 23.00 -3.74 20.79
CA LEU A 159 23.53 -2.69 21.67
C LEU A 159 24.38 -3.28 22.80
N LYS A 160 23.94 -4.40 23.39
CA LYS A 160 24.68 -5.08 24.44
C LYS A 160 25.98 -5.72 23.93
N GLN A 161 25.99 -6.22 22.69
CA GLN A 161 27.20 -6.76 22.06
C GLN A 161 28.24 -5.66 21.77
N ILE A 162 27.78 -4.51 21.25
CA ILE A 162 28.66 -3.37 20.91
C ILE A 162 29.17 -2.67 22.19
N ALA A 163 28.32 -2.57 23.21
CA ALA A 163 28.61 -1.85 24.45
C ALA A 163 28.25 -2.71 25.68
N PRO A 164 29.06 -3.72 26.04
CA PRO A 164 28.75 -4.68 27.11
C PRO A 164 28.57 -4.03 28.49
N GLY A 165 29.22 -2.90 28.73
CA GLY A 165 29.15 -2.12 30.00
C GLY A 165 27.86 -1.31 30.16
N VAL A 166 27.05 -1.14 29.14
CA VAL A 166 25.79 -0.37 29.22
C VAL A 166 24.79 -1.10 30.10
N ALA A 167 24.36 -0.48 31.19
CA ALA A 167 23.39 -1.00 32.14
C ALA A 167 22.02 -0.31 32.05
N ARG A 168 21.93 0.85 31.39
CA ARG A 168 20.68 1.61 31.22
C ARG A 168 20.54 2.08 29.76
N VAL A 169 19.34 1.94 29.20
CA VAL A 169 18.99 2.38 27.85
C VAL A 169 17.75 3.27 27.94
N ALA A 170 17.84 4.46 27.36
CA ALA A 170 16.70 5.33 27.16
C ALA A 170 16.10 5.06 25.77
N VAL A 171 14.78 4.91 25.71
CA VAL A 171 14.04 4.75 24.45
C VAL A 171 13.21 5.99 24.20
N LEU A 172 13.56 6.73 23.15
CA LEU A 172 12.75 7.85 22.67
C LEU A 172 11.70 7.30 21.70
N ARG A 173 10.44 7.54 21.96
CA ARG A 173 9.32 7.12 21.13
C ARG A 173 8.25 8.18 21.02
N ASP A 174 7.54 8.21 19.89
CA ASP A 174 6.30 8.94 19.74
C ASP A 174 5.14 8.08 20.26
N ALA A 175 4.50 8.50 21.36
CA ALA A 175 3.41 7.76 21.99
C ALA A 175 2.10 7.79 21.16
N SER A 176 1.97 8.67 20.17
CA SER A 176 0.81 8.72 19.26
C SER A 176 0.84 7.64 18.20
N GLN A 177 2.01 7.04 17.96
CA GLN A 177 2.19 6.00 16.95
C GLN A 177 1.96 4.62 17.56
N GLY A 178 0.93 3.91 17.10
CA GLY A 178 0.56 2.59 17.62
C GLY A 178 1.72 1.58 17.57
N PHE A 179 2.50 1.55 16.48
CA PHE A 179 3.67 0.67 16.37
C PHE A 179 4.74 0.96 17.42
N ALA A 180 4.89 2.21 17.87
CA ALA A 180 5.87 2.56 18.90
C ALA A 180 5.50 1.95 20.26
N ILE A 181 4.22 1.73 20.52
CA ILE A 181 3.72 1.05 21.72
C ILE A 181 4.09 -0.43 21.64
N SER A 182 3.77 -1.12 20.53
CA SER A 182 4.07 -2.55 20.34
C SER A 182 5.57 -2.83 20.34
N THR A 183 6.36 -1.99 19.66
CA THR A 183 7.83 -2.04 19.63
C THR A 183 8.41 -1.91 21.05
N PHE A 184 7.93 -0.95 21.83
CA PHE A 184 8.40 -0.75 23.21
C PHE A 184 7.99 -1.90 24.14
N ALA A 185 6.76 -2.43 24.00
CA ALA A 185 6.31 -3.60 24.75
C ALA A 185 7.17 -4.84 24.43
N ALA A 186 7.53 -5.06 23.16
CA ALA A 186 8.43 -6.14 22.76
C ALA A 186 9.83 -5.99 23.40
N MET A 187 10.38 -4.78 23.39
CA MET A 187 11.65 -4.49 24.09
C MET A 187 11.57 -4.78 25.60
N GLN A 188 10.46 -4.41 26.25
CA GLN A 188 10.27 -4.68 27.68
C GLN A 188 10.13 -6.18 27.99
N ALA A 189 9.52 -6.95 27.10
CA ALA A 189 9.29 -8.38 27.29
C ALA A 189 10.59 -9.20 27.30
N VAL A 190 11.60 -8.79 26.53
CA VAL A 190 12.93 -9.46 26.49
C VAL A 190 13.93 -8.89 27.50
N ARG A 191 13.54 -7.93 28.33
CA ARG A 191 14.40 -7.39 29.37
C ARG A 191 14.83 -8.50 30.32
N PRO A 192 16.08 -8.98 30.28
CA PRO A 192 16.58 -9.90 31.30
C PRO A 192 16.52 -9.16 32.64
N ARG A 193 15.84 -9.72 33.62
CA ARG A 193 15.66 -9.11 34.95
C ARG A 193 16.98 -8.70 35.63
N SER A 194 18.10 -9.21 35.14
CA SER A 194 19.45 -8.97 35.69
C SER A 194 20.38 -8.11 34.80
N ALA A 195 20.04 -7.84 33.52
CA ALA A 195 20.98 -7.23 32.57
C ALA A 195 20.77 -5.74 32.28
N TRP A 196 19.57 -5.21 32.58
CA TRP A 196 19.22 -3.81 32.32
C TRP A 196 18.49 -3.22 33.54
N ARG A 197 18.90 -2.07 33.99
CA ARG A 197 18.19 -1.27 35.01
C ARG A 197 17.67 0.02 34.42
#